data_e31e2e7c7b5406b50406fe02da3d4d0f
#
_entry.id   e31e2e7c7b5406b50406fe02da3d4d0f
#
_cell.length_a   1.000
_cell.length_b   1.000
_cell.length_c   1.000
_cell.angle_alpha   90.00
_cell.angle_beta   90.00
_cell.angle_gamma   90.00
#
_symmetry.space_group_name_H-M   'P 1'
#
loop_
_entity.id
_entity.type
_entity.pdbx_description
1 polymer ?
#
loop_
_entity_poly.entity_id
_entity_poly.type
_entity_poly.pdbx_seq_one_letter_code
_entity_poly.pdbx_strand_id
1 'polypeptide(L)'
;MAEASAAIPGAATRCGIDTVEIARIERLLSETAPEDLNRFFTAQELDDSGRGAGRAASLAARFAAKEACVKLFPREAALGEIEPGDFSVARDAYGAPRVVLSPRATAVLARNRIRDIGLSLTHDRLSASSVALALADATEAPLSGRLIFRLLPFRRRVVLDNLRRVFGVGVADAEIERLAQAHYAHLWRLFIEFVRFRSMSERQKAGRVEVDNVAVFTRALERGKGILVLTGHFGNWEVATVAGLSTFPQMRGRIHFVRRPIKPRWLDRFVNWRFQRAGFGVLPKRGSLDAILDRLAAGDAIVFPFDQHAGPPDGIEVDFFGSPAWTFKSLALIALASDAQVLPAASWREQDGRHVLRFEEPLLPVSCAEVGEEIRRNTRAYNAALERLILRHPEQWYWVHRRWKRVDPRARVRRA
;
A
#
# COMPACT_ATOMS: atom_id res chain seq x y z
N MET A 1 -20.70 -6.67 -9.90
CA MET A 1 -19.55 -6.50 -9.01
C MET A 1 -18.32 -6.32 -9.90
N ALA A 2 -17.86 -5.09 -10.07
CA ALA A 2 -16.68 -4.81 -10.89
C ALA A 2 -15.44 -5.33 -10.12
N GLU A 3 -14.73 -6.27 -10.73
CA GLU A 3 -13.40 -6.68 -10.30
C GLU A 3 -12.48 -5.45 -10.33
N ALA A 4 -12.03 -5.01 -9.16
CA ALA A 4 -11.00 -4.00 -9.08
C ALA A 4 -9.70 -4.60 -9.65
N SER A 5 -9.42 -4.32 -10.92
CA SER A 5 -8.14 -4.62 -11.53
C SER A 5 -7.05 -3.93 -10.73
N ALA A 6 -6.07 -4.69 -10.25
CA ALA A 6 -4.90 -4.13 -9.57
C ALA A 6 -4.14 -3.24 -10.55
N ALA A 7 -4.08 -1.94 -10.26
CA ALA A 7 -3.42 -0.97 -11.14
C ALA A 7 -1.89 -0.99 -10.93
N ILE A 8 -1.14 -0.99 -12.03
CA ILE A 8 0.32 -0.82 -11.99
C ILE A 8 0.65 0.67 -11.75
N PRO A 9 1.80 0.99 -11.13
CA PRO A 9 2.36 2.34 -11.16
C PRO A 9 2.47 2.85 -12.61
N GLY A 10 1.70 3.91 -12.93
CA GLY A 10 1.50 4.38 -14.31
C GLY A 10 0.05 4.26 -14.78
N ALA A 11 -0.77 3.40 -14.15
CA ALA A 11 -2.22 3.40 -14.27
C ALA A 11 -2.88 4.34 -13.23
N ALA A 12 -4.17 4.64 -13.39
CA ALA A 12 -4.91 5.44 -12.42
C ALA A 12 -4.90 4.78 -11.04
N THR A 13 -4.28 5.43 -10.08
CA THR A 13 -4.12 4.90 -8.72
C THR A 13 -5.11 5.48 -7.72
N ARG A 14 -5.69 6.63 -8.04
CA ARG A 14 -6.70 7.31 -7.22
C ARG A 14 -7.71 7.95 -8.15
N CYS A 15 -8.97 7.98 -7.70
CA CYS A 15 -10.07 8.60 -8.41
C CYS A 15 -10.76 9.60 -7.48
N GLY A 16 -10.96 10.82 -7.97
CA GLY A 16 -11.79 11.84 -7.34
C GLY A 16 -13.01 12.10 -8.19
N ILE A 17 -14.17 12.22 -7.56
CA ILE A 17 -15.43 12.54 -8.22
C ILE A 17 -16.10 13.68 -7.47
N ASP A 18 -16.61 14.66 -8.20
CA ASP A 18 -17.43 15.72 -7.64
C ASP A 18 -18.58 16.10 -8.57
N THR A 19 -19.67 16.61 -7.98
CA THR A 19 -20.86 17.07 -8.70
C THR A 19 -21.33 18.37 -8.09
N VAL A 20 -21.61 19.37 -8.95
CA VAL A 20 -22.01 20.71 -8.58
C VAL A 20 -23.31 21.07 -9.28
N GLU A 21 -24.28 21.58 -8.55
CA GLU A 21 -25.51 22.14 -9.11
C GLU A 21 -25.21 23.41 -9.90
N ILE A 22 -25.71 23.52 -11.14
CA ILE A 22 -25.50 24.68 -12.00
C ILE A 22 -26.11 25.93 -11.36
N ALA A 23 -27.28 25.81 -10.72
CA ALA A 23 -27.95 26.92 -10.02
C ALA A 23 -27.09 27.51 -8.88
N ARG A 24 -26.19 26.73 -8.27
CA ARG A 24 -25.23 27.24 -7.29
C ARG A 24 -24.22 28.19 -7.93
N ILE A 25 -23.76 27.88 -9.13
CA ILE A 25 -22.82 28.73 -9.86
C ILE A 25 -23.53 29.94 -10.44
N GLU A 26 -24.79 29.84 -10.89
CA GLU A 26 -25.59 30.97 -11.31
C GLU A 26 -25.74 31.99 -10.18
N ARG A 27 -26.05 31.55 -8.98
CA ARG A 27 -26.09 32.41 -7.79
C ARG A 27 -24.74 33.06 -7.51
N LEU A 28 -23.65 32.26 -7.53
CA LEU A 28 -22.30 32.79 -7.34
C LEU A 28 -21.98 33.91 -8.35
N LEU A 29 -22.33 33.72 -9.60
CA LEU A 29 -22.11 34.73 -10.66
C LEU A 29 -22.96 35.99 -10.49
N SER A 30 -24.14 35.87 -9.89
CA SER A 30 -25.04 37.02 -9.66
C SER A 30 -24.72 37.81 -8.38
N GLU A 31 -24.17 37.12 -7.35
CA GLU A 31 -23.91 37.68 -6.02
C GLU A 31 -22.47 38.15 -5.82
N THR A 32 -21.53 37.73 -6.70
CA THR A 32 -20.10 38.00 -6.57
C THR A 32 -19.64 39.05 -7.58
N ALA A 33 -18.91 40.04 -7.11
CA ALA A 33 -18.32 41.05 -8.00
C ALA A 33 -17.32 40.40 -8.98
N PRO A 34 -17.23 40.88 -10.24
CA PRO A 34 -16.37 40.27 -11.25
C PRO A 34 -14.90 40.07 -10.80
N GLU A 35 -14.35 41.01 -10.04
CA GLU A 35 -13.01 40.98 -9.49
C GLU A 35 -12.83 39.86 -8.43
N ASP A 36 -13.87 39.50 -7.68
CA ASP A 36 -13.84 38.46 -6.65
C ASP A 36 -14.04 37.07 -7.22
N LEU A 37 -14.52 36.92 -8.45
CA LEU A 37 -14.61 35.62 -9.11
C LEU A 37 -13.25 34.95 -9.30
N ASN A 38 -12.17 35.72 -9.31
CA ASN A 38 -10.80 35.23 -9.40
C ASN A 38 -10.38 34.37 -8.18
N ARG A 39 -11.17 34.41 -7.09
CA ARG A 39 -10.96 33.47 -5.92
C ARG A 39 -11.37 32.05 -6.26
N PHE A 40 -12.25 31.85 -7.21
CA PHE A 40 -12.78 30.54 -7.57
C PHE A 40 -12.27 30.05 -8.93
N PHE A 41 -12.09 30.98 -9.88
CA PHE A 41 -11.73 30.68 -11.25
C PHE A 41 -10.56 31.53 -11.71
N THR A 42 -9.66 30.97 -12.50
CA THR A 42 -8.62 31.78 -13.15
C THR A 42 -9.20 32.66 -14.26
N ALA A 43 -8.48 33.73 -14.65
CA ALA A 43 -8.89 34.60 -15.75
C ALA A 43 -9.11 33.78 -17.04
N GLN A 44 -8.27 32.79 -17.32
CA GLN A 44 -8.42 31.90 -18.47
C GLN A 44 -9.70 31.05 -18.39
N GLU A 45 -10.06 30.52 -17.22
CA GLU A 45 -11.31 29.75 -17.05
C GLU A 45 -12.55 30.62 -17.24
N LEU A 46 -12.51 31.86 -16.78
CA LEU A 46 -13.58 32.83 -16.97
C LEU A 46 -13.75 33.20 -18.44
N ASP A 47 -12.67 33.37 -19.19
CA ASP A 47 -12.67 33.65 -20.62
C ASP A 47 -13.15 32.45 -21.44
N ASP A 48 -12.59 31.25 -21.17
CA ASP A 48 -12.98 30.00 -21.85
C ASP A 48 -14.44 29.60 -21.63
N SER A 49 -15.07 30.08 -20.55
CA SER A 49 -16.48 29.81 -20.27
C SER A 49 -17.44 30.63 -21.13
N GLY A 50 -16.92 31.65 -21.81
CA GLY A 50 -17.70 32.55 -22.62
C GLY A 50 -18.67 33.43 -21.82
N ARG A 51 -19.60 34.11 -22.53
CA ARG A 51 -20.61 35.02 -21.93
C ARG A 51 -22.06 34.59 -22.22
N GLY A 52 -22.25 33.44 -22.87
CA GLY A 52 -23.56 32.92 -23.28
C GLY A 52 -24.27 32.09 -22.22
N ALA A 53 -25.43 31.55 -22.57
CA ALA A 53 -26.28 30.75 -21.67
C ALA A 53 -25.59 29.50 -21.07
N GLY A 54 -24.58 28.98 -21.74
CA GLY A 54 -23.79 27.82 -21.21
C GLY A 54 -22.71 28.16 -20.20
N ARG A 55 -22.51 29.45 -19.85
CA ARG A 55 -21.42 29.89 -18.97
C ARG A 55 -21.47 29.23 -17.59
N ALA A 56 -22.64 29.25 -16.96
CA ALA A 56 -22.79 28.67 -15.62
C ALA A 56 -22.50 27.16 -15.61
N ALA A 57 -22.99 26.42 -16.60
CA ALA A 57 -22.70 24.99 -16.73
C ALA A 57 -21.20 24.70 -16.97
N SER A 58 -20.56 25.55 -17.82
CA SER A 58 -19.11 25.45 -18.07
C SER A 58 -18.28 25.73 -16.84
N LEU A 59 -18.63 26.71 -16.02
CA LEU A 59 -17.96 27.02 -14.77
C LEU A 59 -18.29 26.00 -13.68
N ALA A 60 -19.50 25.45 -13.61
CA ALA A 60 -19.88 24.38 -12.71
C ALA A 60 -19.02 23.11 -12.95
N ALA A 61 -18.82 22.76 -14.22
CA ALA A 61 -17.97 21.64 -14.58
C ALA A 61 -16.48 21.84 -14.16
N ARG A 62 -15.96 23.08 -14.31
CA ARG A 62 -14.61 23.43 -13.86
C ARG A 62 -14.50 23.43 -12.34
N PHE A 63 -15.52 23.91 -11.63
CA PHE A 63 -15.53 23.86 -10.17
C PHE A 63 -15.56 22.43 -9.66
N ALA A 64 -16.43 21.58 -10.20
CA ALA A 64 -16.46 20.16 -9.91
C ALA A 64 -15.10 19.49 -10.20
N ALA A 65 -14.41 19.89 -11.27
CA ALA A 65 -13.08 19.37 -11.60
C ALA A 65 -12.02 19.70 -10.55
N LYS A 66 -12.02 20.92 -10.05
CA LYS A 66 -11.10 21.36 -8.99
C LYS A 66 -11.32 20.57 -7.70
N GLU A 67 -12.56 20.40 -7.28
CA GLU A 67 -12.91 19.59 -6.11
C GLU A 67 -12.55 18.10 -6.31
N ALA A 68 -12.81 17.56 -7.51
CA ALA A 68 -12.41 16.19 -7.84
C ALA A 68 -10.89 16.00 -7.78
N CYS A 69 -10.09 17.00 -8.19
CA CYS A 69 -8.63 16.97 -8.07
C CYS A 69 -8.16 16.96 -6.62
N VAL A 70 -8.75 17.75 -5.74
CA VAL A 70 -8.45 17.74 -4.29
C VAL A 70 -8.73 16.37 -3.68
N LYS A 71 -9.83 15.71 -4.10
CA LYS A 71 -10.21 14.36 -3.63
C LYS A 71 -9.26 13.24 -4.06
N LEU A 72 -8.31 13.50 -4.94
CA LEU A 72 -7.24 12.55 -5.27
C LEU A 72 -6.25 12.33 -4.12
N PHE A 73 -6.21 13.23 -3.15
CA PHE A 73 -5.25 13.20 -2.06
C PHE A 73 -5.89 12.68 -0.77
N PRO A 74 -5.13 11.98 0.09
CA PRO A 74 -5.58 11.69 1.44
C PRO A 74 -5.93 12.99 2.17
N ARG A 75 -6.92 12.93 3.05
CA ARG A 75 -7.40 14.11 3.78
C ARG A 75 -6.27 14.84 4.52
N GLU A 76 -5.32 14.09 5.09
CA GLU A 76 -4.17 14.61 5.81
C GLU A 76 -3.20 15.35 4.89
N ALA A 77 -3.08 14.93 3.62
CA ALA A 77 -2.24 15.59 2.62
C ALA A 77 -2.96 16.75 1.92
N ALA A 78 -4.30 16.76 1.94
CA ALA A 78 -5.10 17.83 1.34
C ALA A 78 -5.30 18.99 2.29
N LEU A 79 -5.52 18.73 3.59
CA LEU A 79 -5.81 19.77 4.58
C LEU A 79 -4.64 20.73 4.76
N GLY A 80 -4.85 21.99 4.34
CA GLY A 80 -3.88 23.08 4.48
C GLY A 80 -2.70 23.05 3.50
N GLU A 81 -2.55 22.00 2.68
CA GLU A 81 -1.48 21.91 1.70
C GLU A 81 -1.91 22.22 0.26
N ILE A 82 -3.17 21.94 -0.09
CA ILE A 82 -3.75 22.24 -1.42
C ILE A 82 -5.16 22.74 -1.28
N GLU A 83 -5.55 23.57 -2.23
CA GLU A 83 -6.89 24.15 -2.34
C GLU A 83 -7.43 23.92 -3.76
N PRO A 84 -8.76 24.01 -3.99
CA PRO A 84 -9.33 23.89 -5.34
C PRO A 84 -8.71 24.88 -6.34
N GLY A 85 -8.30 26.05 -5.89
CA GLY A 85 -7.63 27.07 -6.71
C GLY A 85 -6.23 26.65 -7.23
N ASP A 86 -5.61 25.65 -6.62
CA ASP A 86 -4.34 25.10 -7.08
C ASP A 86 -4.45 24.26 -8.36
N PHE A 87 -5.69 23.94 -8.77
CA PHE A 87 -6.02 23.19 -9.98
C PHE A 87 -6.86 24.05 -10.89
N SER A 88 -6.36 24.44 -12.04
CA SER A 88 -7.15 25.10 -13.06
C SER A 88 -7.43 24.19 -14.25
N VAL A 89 -8.51 24.43 -14.96
CA VAL A 89 -8.93 23.60 -16.08
C VAL A 89 -8.80 24.39 -17.38
N ALA A 90 -7.87 23.96 -18.23
CA ALA A 90 -7.69 24.46 -19.58
C ALA A 90 -8.20 23.43 -20.61
N ARG A 91 -8.28 23.83 -21.88
CA ARG A 91 -8.52 22.95 -23.01
C ARG A 91 -7.20 22.70 -23.76
N ASP A 92 -6.98 21.46 -24.17
CA ASP A 92 -5.87 21.15 -25.08
C ASP A 92 -6.18 21.56 -26.53
N ALA A 93 -5.25 21.30 -27.44
CA ALA A 93 -5.41 21.65 -28.85
C ALA A 93 -6.60 20.95 -29.56
N TYR A 94 -7.14 19.89 -28.95
CA TYR A 94 -8.29 19.12 -29.43
C TYR A 94 -9.58 19.44 -28.68
N GLY A 95 -9.52 20.38 -27.73
CA GLY A 95 -10.67 20.78 -26.90
C GLY A 95 -10.92 19.90 -25.68
N ALA A 96 -10.09 18.90 -25.43
CA ALA A 96 -10.21 18.05 -24.24
C ALA A 96 -9.78 18.79 -22.96
N PRO A 97 -10.42 18.53 -21.80
CA PRO A 97 -10.08 19.18 -20.55
C PRO A 97 -8.72 18.70 -20.04
N ARG A 98 -7.90 19.63 -19.59
CA ARG A 98 -6.58 19.40 -19.01
C ARG A 98 -6.43 20.17 -17.71
N VAL A 99 -5.83 19.54 -16.70
CA VAL A 99 -5.49 20.21 -15.44
C VAL A 99 -4.20 21.01 -15.62
N VAL A 100 -4.21 22.26 -15.19
CA VAL A 100 -3.02 23.09 -15.03
C VAL A 100 -2.77 23.28 -13.55
N LEU A 101 -1.57 22.91 -13.10
CA LEU A 101 -1.18 22.84 -11.70
C LEU A 101 -0.49 24.14 -11.26
N SER A 102 -0.80 24.60 -10.06
CA SER A 102 0.04 25.59 -9.37
C SER A 102 1.40 24.99 -9.00
N PRO A 103 2.43 25.79 -8.69
CA PRO A 103 3.69 25.28 -8.14
C PRO A 103 3.50 24.48 -6.85
N ARG A 104 2.52 24.87 -6.03
CA ARG A 104 2.15 24.18 -4.79
C ARG A 104 1.56 22.80 -5.07
N ALA A 105 0.56 22.70 -5.96
CA ALA A 105 0.01 21.43 -6.39
C ALA A 105 1.06 20.53 -7.04
N THR A 106 1.94 21.07 -7.88
CA THR A 106 3.03 20.33 -8.51
C THR A 106 3.94 19.66 -7.45
N ALA A 107 4.30 20.37 -6.39
CA ALA A 107 5.11 19.83 -5.30
C ALA A 107 4.37 18.70 -4.53
N VAL A 108 3.06 18.86 -4.30
CA VAL A 108 2.22 17.84 -3.64
C VAL A 108 2.04 16.61 -4.53
N LEU A 109 1.84 16.78 -5.84
CA LEU A 109 1.79 15.67 -6.80
C LEU A 109 3.10 14.86 -6.75
N ALA A 110 4.25 15.54 -6.83
CA ALA A 110 5.57 14.89 -6.82
C ALA A 110 5.77 14.07 -5.54
N ARG A 111 5.44 14.63 -4.36
CA ARG A 111 5.50 13.91 -3.08
C ARG A 111 4.57 12.69 -3.03
N ASN A 112 3.43 12.75 -3.71
CA ASN A 112 2.45 11.67 -3.79
C ASN A 112 2.68 10.74 -4.99
N ARG A 113 3.77 10.90 -5.73
CA ARG A 113 4.13 10.12 -6.94
C ARG A 113 3.04 10.15 -8.01
N ILE A 114 2.39 11.28 -8.16
CA ILE A 114 1.42 11.52 -9.22
C ILE A 114 2.13 12.31 -10.32
N ARG A 115 2.22 11.71 -11.52
CA ARG A 115 2.83 12.33 -12.70
C ARG A 115 1.91 13.33 -13.36
N ASP A 116 0.64 12.96 -13.44
CA ASP A 116 -0.36 13.72 -14.19
C ASP A 116 -1.76 13.43 -13.66
N ILE A 117 -2.73 14.28 -14.03
CA ILE A 117 -4.14 14.10 -13.69
C ILE A 117 -4.95 14.05 -14.97
N GLY A 118 -5.52 12.87 -15.26
CA GLY A 118 -6.55 12.72 -16.30
C GLY A 118 -7.88 13.28 -15.81
N LEU A 119 -8.59 14.00 -16.67
CA LEU A 119 -9.82 14.69 -16.34
C LEU A 119 -10.92 14.37 -17.35
N SER A 120 -12.14 14.13 -16.85
CA SER A 120 -13.35 14.03 -17.66
C SER A 120 -14.45 14.89 -17.04
N LEU A 121 -15.13 15.67 -17.87
CA LEU A 121 -16.20 16.59 -17.49
C LEU A 121 -17.49 16.24 -18.23
N THR A 122 -18.61 16.32 -17.54
CA THR A 122 -19.93 16.22 -18.12
C THR A 122 -20.92 17.15 -17.41
N HIS A 123 -21.98 17.53 -18.06
CA HIS A 123 -23.10 18.26 -17.43
C HIS A 123 -24.41 17.87 -18.08
N ASP A 124 -25.47 18.00 -17.33
CA ASP A 124 -26.85 17.98 -17.79
C ASP A 124 -27.52 19.37 -17.60
N ARG A 125 -28.83 19.42 -17.47
CA ARG A 125 -29.59 20.69 -17.28
C ARG A 125 -29.46 21.22 -15.84
N LEU A 126 -29.18 20.39 -14.85
CA LEU A 126 -29.22 20.70 -13.42
C LEU A 126 -27.85 20.68 -12.76
N SER A 127 -26.98 19.82 -13.22
CA SER A 127 -25.71 19.57 -12.57
C SER A 127 -24.56 19.39 -13.56
N ALA A 128 -23.36 19.65 -13.07
CA ALA A 128 -22.10 19.33 -13.74
C ALA A 128 -21.29 18.40 -12.87
N SER A 129 -20.74 17.32 -13.46
CA SER A 129 -19.93 16.32 -12.77
C SER A 129 -18.55 16.23 -13.39
N SER A 130 -17.57 15.94 -12.57
CA SER A 130 -16.19 15.69 -12.99
C SER A 130 -15.62 14.44 -12.35
N VAL A 131 -14.81 13.74 -13.13
CA VAL A 131 -13.96 12.62 -12.66
C VAL A 131 -12.51 13.02 -12.90
N ALA A 132 -11.70 12.99 -11.84
CA ALA A 132 -10.26 13.15 -11.89
C ALA A 132 -9.58 11.80 -11.61
N LEU A 133 -8.57 11.45 -12.39
CA LEU A 133 -7.79 10.22 -12.26
C LEU A 133 -6.32 10.59 -12.07
N ALA A 134 -5.75 10.21 -10.93
CA ALA A 134 -4.32 10.36 -10.70
C ALA A 134 -3.55 9.30 -11.52
N LEU A 135 -2.66 9.76 -12.38
CA LEU A 135 -1.72 8.94 -13.12
C LEU A 135 -0.41 8.89 -12.33
N ALA A 136 -0.08 7.73 -11.76
CA ALA A 136 1.15 7.59 -11.00
C ALA A 136 2.39 7.63 -11.91
N ASP A 137 3.52 8.06 -11.34
CA ASP A 137 4.81 7.90 -11.99
C ASP A 137 5.07 6.42 -12.29
N ALA A 138 5.54 6.16 -13.50
CA ALA A 138 6.04 4.84 -13.83
C ALA A 138 7.20 4.48 -12.89
N THR A 139 7.21 3.26 -12.36
CA THR A 139 8.34 2.80 -11.56
C THR A 139 9.61 2.87 -12.39
N GLU A 140 10.52 3.79 -12.04
CA GLU A 140 11.81 3.87 -12.73
C GLU A 140 12.65 2.62 -12.45
N ALA A 141 13.21 2.04 -13.51
CA ALA A 141 14.18 0.97 -13.40
C ALA A 141 15.60 1.56 -13.43
N PRO A 142 16.27 1.70 -12.28
CA PRO A 142 17.64 2.21 -12.22
C PRO A 142 18.59 1.36 -13.07
N LEU A 143 19.68 1.95 -13.57
CA LEU A 143 20.68 1.23 -14.37
C LEU A 143 21.19 -0.04 -13.66
N SER A 144 21.40 0.02 -12.35
CA SER A 144 21.78 -1.14 -11.52
C SER A 144 20.75 -2.27 -11.62
N GLY A 145 19.46 -1.95 -11.59
CA GLY A 145 18.39 -2.93 -11.73
C GLY A 145 18.35 -3.59 -13.09
N ARG A 146 18.49 -2.81 -14.16
CA ARG A 146 18.58 -3.32 -15.54
C ARG A 146 19.76 -4.27 -15.71
N LEU A 147 20.92 -3.88 -15.18
CA LEU A 147 22.14 -4.70 -15.27
C LEU A 147 21.98 -6.01 -14.48
N ILE A 148 21.51 -5.95 -13.24
CA ILE A 148 21.34 -7.14 -12.39
C ILE A 148 20.26 -8.05 -12.95
N PHE A 149 19.13 -7.51 -13.41
CA PHE A 149 18.08 -8.28 -14.07
C PHE A 149 18.61 -9.07 -15.28
N ARG A 150 19.54 -8.47 -16.04
CA ARG A 150 20.17 -9.10 -17.21
C ARG A 150 21.21 -10.17 -16.83
N LEU A 151 22.08 -9.85 -15.86
CA LEU A 151 23.26 -10.66 -15.52
C LEU A 151 22.99 -11.74 -14.46
N LEU A 152 22.06 -11.49 -13.53
CA LEU A 152 21.71 -12.41 -12.46
C LEU A 152 20.25 -12.88 -12.58
N PRO A 153 19.96 -13.90 -13.38
CA PRO A 153 18.58 -14.34 -13.64
C PRO A 153 17.96 -15.13 -12.47
N PHE A 154 18.33 -14.80 -11.21
CA PHE A 154 17.83 -15.47 -10.03
C PHE A 154 16.30 -15.40 -9.97
N ARG A 155 15.65 -16.54 -10.22
CA ARG A 155 14.19 -16.69 -10.25
C ARG A 155 13.44 -15.70 -11.16
N ARG A 156 14.08 -15.18 -12.22
CA ARG A 156 13.50 -14.17 -13.13
C ARG A 156 12.14 -14.60 -13.69
N ARG A 157 11.98 -15.86 -14.10
CA ARG A 157 10.68 -16.40 -14.53
C ARG A 157 9.62 -16.24 -13.45
N VAL A 158 9.92 -16.60 -12.20
CA VAL A 158 8.97 -16.48 -11.09
C VAL A 158 8.53 -15.04 -10.87
N VAL A 159 9.47 -14.10 -10.93
CA VAL A 159 9.17 -12.66 -10.80
C VAL A 159 8.25 -12.20 -11.91
N LEU A 160 8.59 -12.48 -13.17
CA LEU A 160 7.77 -12.10 -14.32
C LEU A 160 6.39 -12.76 -14.31
N ASP A 161 6.31 -14.05 -13.99
CA ASP A 161 5.03 -14.77 -13.90
C ASP A 161 4.13 -14.21 -12.80
N ASN A 162 4.69 -13.86 -11.64
CA ASN A 162 3.96 -13.23 -10.55
C ASN A 162 3.47 -11.83 -10.94
N LEU A 163 4.34 -11.02 -11.55
CA LEU A 163 3.98 -9.67 -12.00
C LEU A 163 2.91 -9.69 -13.10
N ARG A 164 3.04 -10.57 -14.09
CA ARG A 164 2.00 -10.75 -15.11
C ARG A 164 0.68 -11.22 -14.53
N ARG A 165 0.71 -12.08 -13.53
CA ARG A 165 -0.51 -12.54 -12.84
C ARG A 165 -1.25 -11.40 -12.15
N VAL A 166 -0.52 -10.51 -11.51
CA VAL A 166 -1.10 -9.39 -10.74
C VAL A 166 -1.47 -8.23 -11.64
N PHE A 167 -0.63 -7.91 -12.60
CA PHE A 167 -0.72 -6.67 -13.37
C PHE A 167 -0.96 -6.87 -14.88
N GLY A 168 -0.90 -8.09 -15.37
CA GLY A 168 -0.82 -8.38 -16.82
C GLY A 168 -2.08 -8.04 -17.63
N VAL A 169 -3.23 -7.82 -16.99
CA VAL A 169 -4.44 -7.44 -17.72
C VAL A 169 -4.37 -5.97 -18.10
N GLY A 170 -4.27 -5.68 -19.40
CA GLY A 170 -4.24 -4.32 -19.93
C GLY A 170 -2.90 -3.59 -19.80
N VAL A 171 -1.83 -4.28 -19.43
CA VAL A 171 -0.50 -3.70 -19.25
C VAL A 171 0.51 -4.28 -20.23
N ALA A 172 1.32 -3.40 -20.84
CA ALA A 172 2.36 -3.81 -21.79
C ALA A 172 3.46 -4.63 -21.10
N ASP A 173 3.97 -5.66 -21.78
CA ASP A 173 5.09 -6.47 -21.27
C ASP A 173 6.33 -5.65 -20.90
N ALA A 174 6.57 -4.53 -21.59
CA ALA A 174 7.65 -3.60 -21.27
C ALA A 174 7.52 -2.96 -19.87
N GLU A 175 6.28 -2.69 -19.42
CA GLU A 175 6.01 -2.19 -18.07
C GLU A 175 6.26 -3.26 -17.01
N ILE A 176 5.82 -4.48 -17.27
CA ILE A 176 6.08 -5.65 -16.42
C ILE A 176 7.59 -5.86 -16.26
N GLU A 177 8.34 -5.76 -17.35
CA GLU A 177 9.79 -5.91 -17.32
C GLU A 177 10.45 -4.76 -16.55
N ARG A 178 9.99 -3.52 -16.73
CA ARG A 178 10.49 -2.36 -15.99
C ARG A 178 10.27 -2.51 -14.49
N LEU A 179 9.09 -2.96 -14.07
CA LEU A 179 8.80 -3.24 -12.66
C LEU A 179 9.68 -4.38 -12.11
N ALA A 180 9.91 -5.43 -12.92
CA ALA A 180 10.85 -6.49 -12.57
C ALA A 180 12.28 -5.94 -12.39
N GLN A 181 12.76 -5.10 -13.28
CA GLN A 181 14.07 -4.45 -13.18
C GLN A 181 14.18 -3.57 -11.92
N ALA A 182 13.14 -2.81 -11.59
CA ALA A 182 13.08 -2.02 -10.36
C ALA A 182 13.13 -2.92 -9.11
N HIS A 183 12.43 -4.06 -9.14
CA HIS A 183 12.51 -5.07 -8.09
C HIS A 183 13.93 -5.63 -7.91
N TYR A 184 14.65 -5.92 -8.99
CA TYR A 184 16.05 -6.38 -8.90
C TYR A 184 16.98 -5.28 -8.37
N ALA A 185 16.73 -4.00 -8.68
CA ALA A 185 17.43 -2.90 -8.06
C ALA A 185 17.17 -2.84 -6.55
N HIS A 186 15.92 -3.07 -6.14
CA HIS A 186 15.56 -3.17 -4.72
C HIS A 186 16.30 -4.32 -4.02
N LEU A 187 16.30 -5.52 -4.59
CA LEU A 187 17.03 -6.68 -4.04
C LEU A 187 18.53 -6.39 -3.87
N TRP A 188 19.14 -5.70 -4.83
CA TRP A 188 20.53 -5.30 -4.74
C TRP A 188 20.78 -4.29 -3.62
N ARG A 189 19.94 -3.27 -3.53
CA ARG A 189 20.01 -2.30 -2.41
C ARG A 189 19.82 -2.98 -1.07
N LEU A 190 18.87 -3.90 -0.97
CA LEU A 190 18.63 -4.70 0.23
C LEU A 190 19.89 -5.49 0.64
N PHE A 191 20.57 -6.12 -0.30
CA PHE A 191 21.83 -6.80 -0.05
C PHE A 191 22.92 -5.87 0.46
N ILE A 192 23.11 -4.71 -0.19
CA ILE A 192 24.09 -3.70 0.26
C ILE A 192 23.76 -3.21 1.67
N GLU A 193 22.51 -2.92 1.95
CA GLU A 193 22.06 -2.49 3.27
C GLU A 193 22.31 -3.55 4.31
N PHE A 194 21.98 -4.80 4.03
CA PHE A 194 22.23 -5.92 4.93
C PHE A 194 23.72 -6.01 5.35
N VAL A 195 24.63 -5.74 4.42
CA VAL A 195 26.07 -5.66 4.72
C VAL A 195 26.41 -4.42 5.54
N ARG A 196 25.91 -3.25 5.13
CA ARG A 196 26.20 -1.95 5.78
C ARG A 196 25.64 -1.85 7.18
N PHE A 197 24.43 -2.37 7.42
CA PHE A 197 23.81 -2.33 8.75
C PHE A 197 24.55 -3.15 9.81
N ARG A 198 25.41 -4.09 9.41
CA ARG A 198 26.26 -4.82 10.37
C ARG A 198 27.22 -3.90 11.12
N SER A 199 27.70 -2.83 10.46
CA SER A 199 28.65 -1.87 11.04
C SER A 199 28.00 -0.67 11.72
N MET A 200 26.65 -0.53 11.64
CA MET A 200 25.91 0.59 12.22
C MET A 200 25.50 0.28 13.67
N SER A 201 25.63 1.30 14.53
CA SER A 201 25.06 1.28 15.87
C SER A 201 23.52 1.32 15.82
N GLU A 202 22.84 0.85 16.88
CA GLU A 202 21.37 0.88 16.97
C GLU A 202 20.82 2.31 16.82
N ARG A 203 21.52 3.32 17.37
CA ARG A 203 21.14 4.74 17.23
C ARG A 203 21.21 5.20 15.76
N GLN A 204 22.24 4.79 15.01
CA GLN A 204 22.36 5.11 13.59
C GLN A 204 21.27 4.41 12.74
N LYS A 205 20.90 3.19 13.09
CA LYS A 205 19.80 2.47 12.43
C LYS A 205 18.46 3.14 12.72
N ALA A 206 18.19 3.45 14.00
CA ALA A 206 16.96 4.11 14.42
C ALA A 206 16.77 5.47 13.74
N GLY A 207 17.83 6.26 13.59
CA GLY A 207 17.77 7.56 12.91
C GLY A 207 17.51 7.49 11.39
N ARG A 208 17.46 6.29 10.80
CA ARG A 208 17.14 6.06 9.37
C ARG A 208 15.73 5.56 9.14
N VAL A 209 14.97 5.35 10.18
CA VAL A 209 13.63 4.81 10.07
C VAL A 209 12.63 5.76 10.72
N GLU A 210 11.62 6.09 9.96
CA GLU A 210 10.45 6.81 10.43
C GLU A 210 9.34 5.80 10.70
N VAL A 211 8.68 5.92 11.84
CA VAL A 211 7.50 5.11 12.16
C VAL A 211 6.25 5.96 11.95
N ASP A 212 5.46 5.57 10.99
CA ASP A 212 4.23 6.25 10.60
C ASP A 212 3.01 5.60 11.30
N ASN A 213 2.00 6.41 11.60
CA ASN A 213 0.78 5.99 12.33
C ASN A 213 1.07 5.35 13.70
N VAL A 214 2.03 5.89 14.44
CA VAL A 214 2.38 5.44 15.81
C VAL A 214 1.15 5.32 16.71
N ALA A 215 0.21 6.26 16.61
CA ALA A 215 -1.02 6.28 17.41
C ALA A 215 -1.88 5.01 17.22
N VAL A 216 -1.89 4.41 16.04
CA VAL A 216 -2.64 3.17 15.79
C VAL A 216 -2.10 2.02 16.64
N PHE A 217 -0.78 1.84 16.64
CA PHE A 217 -0.15 0.81 17.45
C PHE A 217 -0.30 1.07 18.95
N THR A 218 -0.19 2.33 19.37
CA THR A 218 -0.38 2.75 20.78
C THR A 218 -1.79 2.43 21.26
N ARG A 219 -2.84 2.82 20.51
CA ARG A 219 -4.24 2.48 20.86
C ARG A 219 -4.46 0.96 20.95
N ALA A 220 -3.82 0.19 20.07
CA ALA A 220 -3.93 -1.27 20.12
C ALA A 220 -3.26 -1.86 21.38
N LEU A 221 -2.13 -1.29 21.81
CA LEU A 221 -1.46 -1.68 23.08
C LEU A 221 -2.31 -1.36 24.31
N GLU A 222 -2.94 -0.19 24.35
CA GLU A 222 -3.79 0.26 25.46
C GLU A 222 -4.98 -0.67 25.72
N ARG A 223 -5.45 -1.41 24.70
CA ARG A 223 -6.48 -2.43 24.89
C ARG A 223 -6.03 -3.64 25.73
N GLY A 224 -4.74 -3.90 25.83
CA GLY A 224 -4.19 -4.98 26.64
C GLY A 224 -4.52 -6.41 26.15
N LYS A 225 -5.08 -6.57 24.94
CA LYS A 225 -5.53 -7.87 24.38
C LYS A 225 -4.52 -8.54 23.46
N GLY A 226 -3.29 -8.02 23.41
CA GLY A 226 -2.28 -8.45 22.45
C GLY A 226 -2.54 -7.96 21.02
N ILE A 227 -1.51 -8.06 20.20
CA ILE A 227 -1.54 -7.55 18.82
C ILE A 227 -1.01 -8.62 17.86
N LEU A 228 -1.75 -8.88 16.79
CA LEU A 228 -1.33 -9.69 15.66
C LEU A 228 -0.89 -8.75 14.52
N VAL A 229 0.41 -8.59 14.32
CA VAL A 229 0.94 -7.76 13.24
C VAL A 229 0.95 -8.54 11.94
N LEU A 230 0.01 -8.24 11.05
CA LEU A 230 -0.08 -8.80 9.71
C LEU A 230 0.92 -8.09 8.80
N THR A 231 1.92 -8.79 8.32
CA THR A 231 2.94 -8.21 7.43
C THR A 231 3.34 -9.18 6.33
N GLY A 232 4.25 -8.74 5.47
CA GLY A 232 4.90 -9.52 4.42
C GLY A 232 6.38 -9.19 4.32
N HIS A 233 7.02 -9.72 3.28
CA HIS A 233 8.43 -9.42 3.01
C HIS A 233 8.52 -8.14 2.16
N PHE A 234 8.44 -7.00 2.82
CA PHE A 234 8.50 -5.67 2.23
C PHE A 234 9.81 -4.96 2.59
N GLY A 235 10.32 -4.15 1.68
CA GLY A 235 11.44 -3.23 1.93
C GLY A 235 12.61 -3.90 2.65
N ASN A 236 13.14 -3.23 3.67
CA ASN A 236 14.15 -3.80 4.56
C ASN A 236 13.55 -4.07 5.94
N TRP A 237 13.02 -5.27 6.12
CA TRP A 237 12.38 -5.71 7.38
C TRP A 237 13.33 -5.73 8.59
N GLU A 238 14.66 -5.92 8.39
CA GLU A 238 15.62 -5.91 9.49
C GLU A 238 15.73 -4.51 10.12
N VAL A 239 15.71 -3.48 9.29
CA VAL A 239 15.80 -2.08 9.73
C VAL A 239 14.49 -1.65 10.38
N ALA A 240 13.37 -2.00 9.79
CA ALA A 240 12.05 -1.67 10.30
C ALA A 240 11.82 -2.22 11.72
N THR A 241 12.32 -3.44 12.00
CA THR A 241 12.18 -4.05 13.33
C THR A 241 12.96 -3.29 14.39
N VAL A 242 14.21 -2.88 14.10
CA VAL A 242 15.02 -2.12 15.06
C VAL A 242 14.38 -0.78 15.40
N ALA A 243 13.81 -0.10 14.43
CA ALA A 243 13.13 1.18 14.67
C ALA A 243 11.83 1.03 15.44
N GLY A 244 11.08 -0.03 15.20
CA GLY A 244 9.87 -0.31 15.98
C GLY A 244 10.17 -0.33 17.47
N LEU A 245 11.27 -0.96 17.89
CA LEU A 245 11.69 -0.99 19.30
C LEU A 245 12.24 0.34 19.83
N SER A 246 12.84 1.17 19.00
CA SER A 246 13.28 2.51 19.43
C SER A 246 12.09 3.45 19.65
N THR A 247 11.03 3.29 18.89
CA THR A 247 9.78 4.06 19.04
C THR A 247 8.91 3.56 20.21
N PHE A 248 8.94 2.23 20.44
CA PHE A 248 8.17 1.57 21.50
C PHE A 248 9.10 0.82 22.49
N PRO A 249 9.92 1.52 23.29
CA PRO A 249 10.91 0.87 24.16
C PRO A 249 10.27 -0.05 25.21
N GLN A 250 9.01 0.21 25.62
CA GLN A 250 8.21 -0.62 26.52
C GLN A 250 7.87 -2.00 25.92
N MET A 251 7.98 -2.15 24.60
CA MET A 251 7.73 -3.41 23.89
C MET A 251 8.99 -4.30 23.76
N ARG A 252 10.11 -3.90 24.35
CA ARG A 252 11.33 -4.71 24.36
C ARG A 252 11.07 -6.05 25.05
N GLY A 253 11.35 -7.15 24.36
CA GLY A 253 11.04 -8.51 24.83
C GLY A 253 9.58 -8.93 24.61
N ARG A 254 8.70 -8.04 24.17
CA ARG A 254 7.27 -8.26 24.01
C ARG A 254 6.80 -8.29 22.54
N ILE A 255 7.71 -8.16 21.59
CA ILE A 255 7.45 -8.37 20.16
C ILE A 255 8.09 -9.69 19.74
N HIS A 256 7.29 -10.62 19.22
CA HIS A 256 7.73 -11.97 18.88
C HIS A 256 7.54 -12.26 17.41
N PHE A 257 8.56 -12.85 16.78
CA PHE A 257 8.51 -13.30 15.39
C PHE A 257 8.25 -14.79 15.30
N VAL A 258 7.25 -15.18 14.52
CA VAL A 258 6.98 -16.58 14.19
C VAL A 258 7.82 -16.98 12.97
N ARG A 259 8.80 -17.86 13.15
CA ARG A 259 9.69 -18.26 12.06
C ARG A 259 9.98 -19.76 12.01
N ARG A 260 10.39 -20.24 10.85
CA ARG A 260 10.93 -21.59 10.69
C ARG A 260 12.41 -21.61 11.06
N PRO A 261 12.93 -22.70 11.67
CA PRO A 261 14.36 -22.89 11.84
C PRO A 261 15.11 -22.89 10.50
N ILE A 262 16.29 -22.28 10.49
CA ILE A 262 17.19 -22.24 9.33
C ILE A 262 18.19 -23.39 9.45
N LYS A 263 18.53 -23.99 8.32
CA LYS A 263 19.65 -24.96 8.26
C LYS A 263 20.89 -24.26 7.69
N PRO A 264 22.08 -24.51 8.20
CA PRO A 264 22.42 -25.39 9.34
C PRO A 264 22.09 -24.77 10.71
N ARG A 265 22.05 -25.60 11.76
CA ARG A 265 21.65 -25.20 13.13
C ARG A 265 22.48 -24.04 13.72
N TRP A 266 23.76 -23.93 13.36
CA TRP A 266 24.61 -22.84 13.84
C TRP A 266 24.12 -21.48 13.32
N LEU A 267 23.66 -21.41 12.05
CA LEU A 267 23.09 -20.21 11.45
C LEU A 267 21.77 -19.83 12.12
N ASP A 268 20.95 -20.84 12.44
CA ASP A 268 19.69 -20.60 13.17
C ASP A 268 19.93 -20.02 14.56
N ARG A 269 20.91 -20.57 15.29
CA ARG A 269 21.32 -20.03 16.61
C ARG A 269 21.84 -18.62 16.51
N PHE A 270 22.64 -18.32 15.49
CA PHE A 270 23.17 -16.98 15.25
C PHE A 270 22.04 -15.96 14.94
N VAL A 271 21.08 -16.34 14.10
CA VAL A 271 19.93 -15.50 13.77
C VAL A 271 19.04 -15.26 15.00
N ASN A 272 18.74 -16.31 15.78
CA ASN A 272 17.97 -16.18 17.02
C ASN A 272 18.68 -15.29 18.03
N TRP A 273 19.98 -15.46 18.21
CA TRP A 273 20.78 -14.58 19.08
C TRP A 273 20.70 -13.12 18.65
N ARG A 274 20.75 -12.83 17.34
CA ARG A 274 20.57 -11.46 16.83
C ARG A 274 19.21 -10.88 17.18
N PHE A 275 18.12 -11.64 16.97
CA PHE A 275 16.77 -11.20 17.34
C PHE A 275 16.67 -10.91 18.84
N GLN A 276 17.13 -11.81 19.68
CA GLN A 276 17.10 -11.64 21.13
C GLN A 276 17.93 -10.45 21.60
N ARG A 277 19.14 -10.28 21.04
CA ARG A 277 19.99 -9.14 21.34
C ARG A 277 19.35 -7.81 20.93
N ALA A 278 18.62 -7.79 19.84
CA ALA A 278 17.84 -6.64 19.40
C ALA A 278 16.58 -6.39 20.26
N GLY A 279 16.23 -7.30 21.17
CA GLY A 279 15.07 -7.16 22.06
C GLY A 279 13.79 -7.81 21.54
N PHE A 280 13.89 -8.76 20.60
CA PHE A 280 12.75 -9.50 20.07
C PHE A 280 12.69 -10.93 20.60
N GLY A 281 11.47 -11.44 20.78
CA GLY A 281 11.23 -12.86 20.98
C GLY A 281 11.17 -13.62 19.64
N VAL A 282 11.44 -14.91 19.69
CA VAL A 282 11.30 -15.80 18.52
C VAL A 282 10.49 -17.02 18.93
N LEU A 283 9.40 -17.26 18.20
CA LEU A 283 8.53 -18.42 18.39
C LEU A 283 8.67 -19.38 17.18
N PRO A 284 8.75 -20.70 17.42
CA PRO A 284 8.81 -21.66 16.32
C PRO A 284 7.47 -21.70 15.57
N LYS A 285 7.52 -21.92 14.26
CA LYS A 285 6.30 -21.98 13.45
C LYS A 285 5.38 -23.17 13.75
N ARG A 286 5.91 -24.25 14.33
CA ARG A 286 5.15 -25.47 14.67
C ARG A 286 5.18 -25.70 16.17
N GLY A 287 4.02 -26.12 16.73
CA GLY A 287 3.89 -26.43 18.13
C GLY A 287 4.00 -25.21 19.08
N SER A 288 3.68 -24.02 18.59
CA SER A 288 3.76 -22.77 19.40
C SER A 288 2.41 -22.08 19.58
N LEU A 289 1.30 -22.76 19.30
CA LEU A 289 -0.01 -22.15 19.42
C LEU A 289 -0.27 -21.65 20.85
N ASP A 290 -0.07 -22.52 21.84
CA ASP A 290 -0.28 -22.17 23.24
C ASP A 290 0.64 -21.02 23.67
N ALA A 291 1.94 -21.09 23.30
CA ALA A 291 2.87 -20.01 23.58
C ALA A 291 2.50 -18.69 22.89
N ILE A 292 1.91 -18.73 21.71
CA ILE A 292 1.39 -17.52 21.03
C ILE A 292 0.20 -16.95 21.80
N LEU A 293 -0.75 -17.81 22.20
CA LEU A 293 -1.94 -17.38 22.95
C LEU A 293 -1.56 -16.80 24.33
N ASP A 294 -0.62 -17.43 25.03
CA ASP A 294 -0.09 -16.92 26.31
C ASP A 294 0.55 -15.53 26.16
N ARG A 295 1.34 -15.33 25.08
CA ARG A 295 1.95 -14.03 24.80
C ARG A 295 0.91 -12.96 24.46
N LEU A 296 -0.10 -13.31 23.67
CA LEU A 296 -1.20 -12.38 23.37
C LEU A 296 -1.99 -12.04 24.62
N ALA A 297 -2.29 -13.01 25.48
CA ALA A 297 -2.95 -12.77 26.76
C ALA A 297 -2.14 -11.86 27.69
N ALA A 298 -0.79 -11.90 27.60
CA ALA A 298 0.11 -10.97 28.30
C ALA A 298 0.19 -9.57 27.66
N GLY A 299 -0.55 -9.31 26.57
CA GLY A 299 -0.55 -8.05 25.84
C GLY A 299 0.65 -7.86 24.91
N ASP A 300 1.33 -8.95 24.51
CA ASP A 300 2.48 -8.91 23.62
C ASP A 300 2.04 -8.79 22.14
N ALA A 301 2.97 -8.44 21.26
CA ALA A 301 2.75 -8.38 19.82
C ALA A 301 3.40 -9.57 19.10
N ILE A 302 2.65 -10.22 18.22
CA ILE A 302 3.13 -11.34 17.41
C ILE A 302 3.17 -10.94 15.95
N VAL A 303 4.34 -11.02 15.33
CA VAL A 303 4.54 -10.64 13.92
C VAL A 303 4.39 -11.86 13.02
N PHE A 304 3.44 -11.78 12.09
CA PHE A 304 3.12 -12.81 11.11
C PHE A 304 3.46 -12.35 9.69
N PRO A 305 4.57 -12.83 9.10
CA PRO A 305 4.77 -12.75 7.65
C PRO A 305 3.75 -13.65 6.94
N PHE A 306 2.76 -13.04 6.28
CA PHE A 306 1.56 -13.72 5.78
C PHE A 306 1.57 -13.95 4.26
N ASP A 307 2.52 -13.38 3.56
CA ASP A 307 2.63 -13.32 2.10
C ASP A 307 3.18 -14.60 1.43
N GLN A 308 3.51 -15.63 2.21
CA GLN A 308 4.05 -16.86 1.66
C GLN A 308 2.97 -17.91 1.37
N HIS A 309 3.28 -18.81 0.41
CA HIS A 309 2.45 -19.96 0.11
C HIS A 309 2.36 -20.93 1.30
N ALA A 310 1.15 -21.36 1.62
CA ALA A 310 0.87 -22.42 2.57
C ALA A 310 0.15 -23.57 1.86
N GLY A 311 0.71 -24.76 1.89
CA GLY A 311 -0.01 -25.94 1.39
C GLY A 311 -0.87 -26.59 2.48
N PRO A 312 -1.74 -27.57 2.11
CA PRO A 312 -2.43 -28.40 3.10
C PRO A 312 -1.43 -29.09 4.06
N PRO A 313 -1.76 -29.27 5.33
CA PRO A 313 -2.99 -28.88 6.03
C PRO A 313 -3.01 -27.44 6.57
N ASP A 314 -1.91 -26.70 6.47
CA ASP A 314 -1.69 -25.40 7.12
C ASP A 314 -2.42 -24.24 6.42
N GLY A 315 -2.81 -24.45 5.14
CA GLY A 315 -3.38 -23.40 4.30
C GLY A 315 -4.84 -23.65 3.92
N ILE A 316 -5.46 -22.57 3.48
CA ILE A 316 -6.77 -22.52 2.84
C ILE A 316 -6.64 -21.75 1.51
N GLU A 317 -7.38 -22.17 0.50
CA GLU A 317 -7.39 -21.46 -0.77
C GLU A 317 -8.35 -20.29 -0.71
N VAL A 318 -7.81 -19.09 -0.89
CA VAL A 318 -8.55 -17.83 -0.94
C VAL A 318 -7.94 -16.94 -2.02
N ASP A 319 -8.69 -15.95 -2.45
CA ASP A 319 -8.22 -15.00 -3.45
C ASP A 319 -7.02 -14.18 -2.96
N PHE A 320 -6.08 -13.88 -3.88
CA PHE A 320 -5.01 -12.94 -3.73
C PHE A 320 -4.71 -12.31 -5.09
N PHE A 321 -4.98 -11.02 -5.24
CA PHE A 321 -4.94 -10.29 -6.52
C PHE A 321 -5.79 -10.95 -7.62
N GLY A 322 -7.04 -11.27 -7.34
CA GLY A 322 -7.95 -11.88 -8.31
C GLY A 322 -7.59 -13.32 -8.70
N SER A 323 -6.62 -13.95 -8.04
CA SER A 323 -6.19 -15.32 -8.34
C SER A 323 -6.21 -16.21 -7.10
N PRO A 324 -6.71 -17.47 -7.19
CA PRO A 324 -6.69 -18.40 -6.08
C PRO A 324 -5.27 -18.64 -5.57
N ALA A 325 -5.07 -18.47 -4.27
CA ALA A 325 -3.79 -18.64 -3.62
C ALA A 325 -3.91 -19.34 -2.26
N TRP A 326 -3.13 -20.37 -2.06
CA TRP A 326 -3.06 -21.07 -0.79
C TRP A 326 -2.39 -20.19 0.27
N THR A 327 -3.15 -19.85 1.29
CA THR A 327 -2.78 -18.87 2.34
C THR A 327 -2.89 -19.52 3.72
N PHE A 328 -2.01 -19.15 4.65
CA PHE A 328 -2.05 -19.66 6.02
C PHE A 328 -3.37 -19.30 6.70
N LYS A 329 -4.09 -20.30 7.23
CA LYS A 329 -5.32 -20.10 8.03
C LYS A 329 -5.02 -19.80 9.51
N SER A 330 -3.79 -20.04 9.95
CA SER A 330 -3.39 -19.92 11.36
C SER A 330 -3.60 -18.53 11.94
N LEU A 331 -3.39 -17.46 11.17
CA LEU A 331 -3.62 -16.11 11.65
C LEU A 331 -5.09 -15.87 11.99
N ALA A 332 -6.03 -16.31 11.14
CA ALA A 332 -7.45 -16.19 11.41
C ALA A 332 -7.88 -17.03 12.62
N LEU A 333 -7.35 -18.26 12.73
CA LEU A 333 -7.60 -19.10 13.89
C LEU A 333 -7.12 -18.48 15.21
N ILE A 334 -5.92 -17.91 15.22
CA ILE A 334 -5.34 -17.26 16.40
C ILE A 334 -6.13 -15.99 16.76
N ALA A 335 -6.50 -15.19 15.78
CA ALA A 335 -7.33 -13.99 15.98
C ALA A 335 -8.67 -14.32 16.61
N LEU A 336 -9.33 -15.38 16.13
CA LEU A 336 -10.60 -15.87 16.70
C LEU A 336 -10.46 -16.41 18.13
N ALA A 337 -9.31 -17.04 18.43
CA ALA A 337 -9.08 -17.67 19.74
C ALA A 337 -8.56 -16.69 20.81
N SER A 338 -8.06 -15.51 20.44
CA SER A 338 -7.34 -14.63 21.36
C SER A 338 -7.95 -13.24 21.56
N ASP A 339 -9.00 -12.87 20.84
CA ASP A 339 -9.56 -11.51 20.84
C ASP A 339 -8.52 -10.40 20.51
N ALA A 340 -7.35 -10.80 19.97
CA ALA A 340 -6.27 -9.88 19.59
C ALA A 340 -6.60 -9.14 18.29
N GLN A 341 -6.23 -7.86 18.22
CA GLN A 341 -6.43 -7.07 17.02
C GLN A 341 -5.41 -7.45 15.95
N VAL A 342 -5.87 -7.55 14.70
CA VAL A 342 -5.00 -7.75 13.54
C VAL A 342 -4.67 -6.40 12.91
N LEU A 343 -3.40 -5.96 13.03
CA LEU A 343 -2.89 -4.72 12.49
C LEU A 343 -2.03 -5.01 11.25
N PRO A 344 -2.42 -4.52 10.07
CA PRO A 344 -1.53 -4.56 8.91
C PRO A 344 -0.35 -3.61 9.11
N ALA A 345 0.86 -4.07 8.75
CA ALA A 345 2.06 -3.25 8.78
C ALA A 345 2.98 -3.59 7.61
N ALA A 346 3.62 -2.57 7.05
CA ALA A 346 4.63 -2.72 6.02
C ALA A 346 5.78 -1.74 6.23
N SER A 347 6.94 -2.10 5.70
CA SER A 347 8.08 -1.20 5.64
C SER A 347 8.56 -1.05 4.20
N TRP A 348 8.99 0.15 3.85
CA TRP A 348 9.58 0.43 2.54
C TRP A 348 10.70 1.44 2.68
N ARG A 349 11.45 1.60 1.60
CA ARG A 349 12.47 2.64 1.48
C ARG A 349 11.95 3.74 0.58
N GLU A 350 12.05 4.97 1.06
CA GLU A 350 11.78 6.17 0.27
C GLU A 350 12.91 6.46 -0.74
N GLN A 351 12.67 7.39 -1.66
CA GLN A 351 13.66 7.78 -2.68
C GLN A 351 14.92 8.38 -2.08
N ASP A 352 14.79 9.12 -0.98
CA ASP A 352 15.90 9.72 -0.23
C ASP A 352 16.72 8.71 0.60
N GLY A 353 16.30 7.44 0.60
CA GLY A 353 16.95 6.36 1.32
C GLY A 353 16.49 6.17 2.77
N ARG A 354 15.55 6.98 3.28
CA ARG A 354 14.89 6.72 4.56
C ARG A 354 14.03 5.47 4.48
N HIS A 355 13.89 4.77 5.56
CA HIS A 355 12.96 3.67 5.70
C HIS A 355 11.73 4.14 6.47
N VAL A 356 10.57 3.70 6.04
CA VAL A 356 9.30 3.94 6.74
C VAL A 356 8.77 2.60 7.23
N LEU A 357 8.36 2.54 8.48
CA LEU A 357 7.52 1.47 9.04
C LEU A 357 6.15 2.06 9.33
N ARG A 358 5.12 1.59 8.62
CA ARG A 358 3.75 2.09 8.78
C ARG A 358 2.83 1.02 9.34
N PHE A 359 2.00 1.42 10.29
CA PHE A 359 0.87 0.63 10.77
C PHE A 359 -0.42 1.14 10.13
N GLU A 360 -1.31 0.23 9.74
CA GLU A 360 -2.66 0.57 9.27
C GLU A 360 -3.69 0.28 10.38
N GLU A 361 -4.88 0.88 10.25
CA GLU A 361 -5.98 0.64 11.21
C GLU A 361 -6.27 -0.86 11.33
N PRO A 362 -6.66 -1.31 12.53
CA PRO A 362 -6.99 -2.71 12.77
C PRO A 362 -8.06 -3.22 11.82
N LEU A 363 -7.88 -4.42 11.32
CA LEU A 363 -8.89 -5.09 10.50
C LEU A 363 -10.07 -5.51 11.37
N LEU A 364 -11.27 -5.13 10.94
CA LEU A 364 -12.49 -5.59 11.60
C LEU A 364 -12.68 -7.08 11.32
N PRO A 365 -12.93 -7.91 12.35
CA PRO A 365 -13.22 -9.31 12.17
C PRO A 365 -14.54 -9.50 11.42
N VAL A 366 -14.57 -10.44 10.51
CA VAL A 366 -15.80 -10.87 9.83
C VAL A 366 -16.35 -12.05 10.58
N SER A 367 -17.52 -11.91 11.20
CA SER A 367 -18.21 -13.00 11.90
C SER A 367 -19.19 -13.72 10.98
N CYS A 368 -19.22 -15.06 11.06
CA CYS A 368 -20.11 -15.91 10.31
C CYS A 368 -20.71 -17.01 11.20
N ALA A 369 -21.85 -17.57 10.80
CA ALA A 369 -22.48 -18.67 11.54
C ALA A 369 -21.62 -19.95 11.50
N GLU A 370 -20.87 -20.16 10.44
CA GLU A 370 -19.99 -21.31 10.26
C GLU A 370 -18.53 -20.90 10.41
N VAL A 371 -17.81 -21.53 11.34
CA VAL A 371 -16.40 -21.25 11.66
C VAL A 371 -15.47 -21.39 10.44
N GLY A 372 -15.73 -22.38 9.58
CA GLY A 372 -14.93 -22.60 8.37
C GLY A 372 -15.01 -21.43 7.39
N GLU A 373 -16.21 -20.89 7.22
CA GLU A 373 -16.45 -19.72 6.37
C GLU A 373 -15.91 -18.45 7.03
N GLU A 374 -16.01 -18.31 8.32
CA GLU A 374 -15.43 -17.21 9.09
C GLU A 374 -13.91 -17.14 8.92
N ILE A 375 -13.22 -18.27 9.05
CA ILE A 375 -11.78 -18.39 8.79
C ILE A 375 -11.46 -18.00 7.35
N ARG A 376 -12.25 -18.46 6.38
CA ARG A 376 -12.05 -18.16 4.96
C ARG A 376 -12.17 -16.67 4.68
N ARG A 377 -13.22 -16.01 5.16
CA ARG A 377 -13.47 -14.58 4.94
C ARG A 377 -12.43 -13.71 5.62
N ASN A 378 -12.07 -14.01 6.86
CA ASN A 378 -10.99 -13.30 7.54
C ASN A 378 -9.65 -13.46 6.83
N THR A 379 -9.32 -14.69 6.38
CA THR A 379 -8.10 -14.95 5.59
C THR A 379 -8.08 -14.15 4.29
N ARG A 380 -9.24 -14.04 3.59
CA ARG A 380 -9.35 -13.19 2.38
C ARG A 380 -9.20 -11.69 2.72
N ALA A 381 -9.78 -11.22 3.82
CA ALA A 381 -9.62 -9.84 4.28
C ALA A 381 -8.15 -9.50 4.58
N TYR A 382 -7.40 -10.44 5.16
CA TYR A 382 -5.97 -10.30 5.40
C TYR A 382 -5.16 -10.24 4.10
N ASN A 383 -5.51 -11.06 3.10
CA ASN A 383 -4.93 -10.94 1.77
C ASN A 383 -5.22 -9.57 1.15
N ALA A 384 -6.47 -9.06 1.25
CA ALA A 384 -6.82 -7.74 0.74
C ALA A 384 -6.01 -6.62 1.40
N ALA A 385 -5.72 -6.72 2.69
CA ALA A 385 -4.84 -5.78 3.37
C ALA A 385 -3.41 -5.85 2.81
N LEU A 386 -2.87 -7.04 2.61
CA LEU A 386 -1.54 -7.22 1.99
C LEU A 386 -1.50 -6.67 0.55
N GLU A 387 -2.54 -6.88 -0.24
CA GLU A 387 -2.67 -6.35 -1.61
C GLU A 387 -2.49 -4.82 -1.60
N ARG A 388 -3.20 -4.12 -0.71
CA ARG A 388 -3.07 -2.66 -0.55
C ARG A 388 -1.65 -2.24 -0.15
N LEU A 389 -1.02 -2.97 0.77
CA LEU A 389 0.35 -2.69 1.20
C LEU A 389 1.35 -2.90 0.05
N ILE A 390 1.20 -3.97 -0.75
CA ILE A 390 2.06 -4.27 -1.90
C ILE A 390 1.94 -3.18 -2.97
N LEU A 391 0.72 -2.71 -3.24
CA LEU A 391 0.47 -1.71 -4.29
C LEU A 391 1.07 -0.34 -3.99
N ARG A 392 1.42 -0.02 -2.74
CA ARG A 392 2.10 1.24 -2.39
C ARG A 392 3.51 1.32 -2.97
N HIS A 393 4.27 0.22 -2.88
CA HIS A 393 5.65 0.10 -3.34
C HIS A 393 5.86 -1.29 -3.96
N PRO A 394 5.25 -1.56 -5.12
CA PRO A 394 5.22 -2.90 -5.67
C PRO A 394 6.63 -3.41 -6.02
N GLU A 395 7.58 -2.55 -6.36
CA GLU A 395 8.97 -2.93 -6.60
C GLU A 395 9.67 -3.47 -5.35
N GLN A 396 9.14 -3.20 -4.14
CA GLN A 396 9.78 -3.56 -2.87
C GLN A 396 9.18 -4.79 -2.18
N TRP A 397 8.15 -5.40 -2.74
CA TRP A 397 7.68 -6.69 -2.26
C TRP A 397 8.52 -7.84 -2.83
N TYR A 398 8.61 -8.96 -2.09
CA TYR A 398 9.51 -10.09 -2.42
C TYR A 398 8.93 -11.00 -3.51
N TRP A 399 8.87 -10.52 -4.79
CA TRP A 399 8.32 -11.22 -5.94
C TRP A 399 9.01 -12.53 -6.30
N VAL A 400 10.20 -12.81 -5.80
CA VAL A 400 10.93 -14.06 -6.08
C VAL A 400 10.31 -15.28 -5.38
N HIS A 401 9.31 -15.11 -4.52
CA HIS A 401 8.59 -16.20 -3.89
C HIS A 401 7.52 -16.77 -4.84
N ARG A 402 7.38 -18.12 -4.87
CA ARG A 402 6.29 -18.79 -5.63
C ARG A 402 4.98 -18.71 -4.85
N ARG A 403 4.33 -17.57 -4.83
CA ARG A 403 3.11 -17.32 -4.07
C ARG A 403 1.93 -18.14 -4.56
N TRP A 404 1.78 -18.29 -5.87
CA TRP A 404 0.70 -19.06 -6.53
C TRP A 404 1.17 -20.44 -6.97
N LYS A 405 1.85 -21.15 -6.09
CA LYS A 405 2.26 -22.51 -6.36
C LYS A 405 1.02 -23.43 -6.44
N ARG A 406 0.88 -24.17 -7.54
CA ARG A 406 -0.15 -25.21 -7.65
C ARG A 406 0.10 -26.28 -6.60
N VAL A 407 -0.96 -26.68 -5.89
CA VAL A 407 -0.92 -27.85 -4.99
C VAL A 407 -1.37 -29.07 -5.79
N ASP A 408 -0.52 -30.09 -5.85
CA ASP A 408 -0.89 -31.36 -6.46
C ASP A 408 -2.00 -32.01 -5.62
N PRO A 409 -3.19 -32.25 -6.22
CA PRO A 409 -4.30 -32.91 -5.52
C PRO A 409 -3.91 -34.29 -4.95
N ARG A 410 -2.96 -34.98 -5.61
CA ARG A 410 -2.48 -36.32 -5.19
C ARG A 410 -1.57 -36.28 -3.95
N ALA A 411 -1.02 -35.13 -3.61
CA ALA A 411 -0.22 -34.98 -2.39
C ALA A 411 -1.04 -35.05 -1.09
N ARG A 412 -2.38 -34.98 -1.19
CA ARG A 412 -3.31 -35.17 -0.05
C ARG A 412 -3.30 -36.61 0.50
N VAL A 413 -3.13 -37.60 -0.38
CA VAL A 413 -3.28 -39.04 -0.04
C VAL A 413 -2.02 -39.65 0.62
N ARG A 414 -0.85 -39.04 0.46
CA ARG A 414 0.43 -39.58 0.96
C ARG A 414 0.83 -39.14 2.38
N ARG A 415 0.01 -38.37 3.08
CA ARG A 415 0.29 -37.84 4.43
C ARG A 415 -0.88 -37.99 5.43
N ALA A 416 -1.87 -38.80 5.10
CA ALA A 416 -2.89 -39.26 6.03
C ALA A 416 -2.44 -40.59 6.70
#